data_cedabbc4f2eb729321426334c4d9800e
#
_entry.id   cedabbc4f2eb729321426334c4d9800e
#
_cell.length_a   1.000
_cell.length_b   1.000
_cell.length_c   1.000
_cell.angle_alpha   90.00
_cell.angle_beta   90.00
_cell.angle_gamma   90.00
#
_symmetry.space_group_name_H-M   'P 1'
#
loop_
_entity.id
_entity.type
_entity.pdbx_description
1 polymer ?
#
loop_
_entity_poly.entity_id
_entity_poly.type
_entity_poly.pdbx_seq_one_letter_code
_entity_poly.pdbx_strand_id
1 'polypeptide(L)'
;MQVYATRWCRDCRAAKQFLDEHGIEYTEIDVDRDAAASAEVLRHVGKRAVPQLVIDGEWFQPYKPGRGLLYDELYQKLGIPQA
;
A
#
# COMPACT_ATOMS: atom_id res chain seq x y z
N MET A 1 -0.50 -10.70 -2.06
CA MET A 1 -0.68 -9.32 -1.56
C MET A 1 -0.94 -8.37 -2.71
N GLN A 2 -1.80 -7.40 -2.50
CA GLN A 2 -2.12 -6.39 -3.49
C GLN A 2 -1.70 -5.01 -2.99
N VAL A 3 -1.26 -4.15 -3.92
CA VAL A 3 -0.94 -2.76 -3.65
C VAL A 3 -1.82 -1.88 -4.52
N TYR A 4 -2.72 -1.15 -3.90
CA TYR A 4 -3.57 -0.18 -4.61
C TYR A 4 -2.83 1.15 -4.61
N ALA A 5 -2.56 1.70 -5.80
CA ALA A 5 -1.67 2.83 -5.96
C ALA A 5 -2.07 3.70 -7.14
N THR A 6 -1.43 4.86 -7.25
CA THR A 6 -1.48 5.68 -8.46
C THR A 6 -0.06 5.96 -8.92
N ARG A 7 0.09 6.36 -10.20
CA ARG A 7 1.42 6.63 -10.76
C ARG A 7 2.03 7.93 -10.23
N TRP A 8 1.21 8.82 -9.69
CA TRP A 8 1.65 10.14 -9.26
C TRP A 8 1.92 10.24 -7.76
N CYS A 9 1.70 9.18 -7.03
CA CYS A 9 1.75 9.17 -5.58
C CYS A 9 3.17 8.87 -5.09
N ARG A 10 3.76 9.82 -4.38
CA ARG A 10 5.11 9.64 -3.82
C ARG A 10 5.14 8.49 -2.82
N ASP A 11 4.16 8.44 -1.93
CA ASP A 11 4.10 7.38 -0.91
C ASP A 11 3.85 6.01 -1.54
N CYS A 12 3.15 5.96 -2.67
CA CYS A 12 2.97 4.71 -3.41
C CYS A 12 4.31 4.19 -3.94
N ARG A 13 5.12 5.10 -4.50
CA ARG A 13 6.45 4.71 -5.00
C ARG A 13 7.35 4.25 -3.86
N ALA A 14 7.30 4.94 -2.73
CA ALA A 14 8.11 4.56 -1.57
C ALA A 14 7.67 3.19 -1.03
N ALA A 15 6.38 2.92 -0.98
CA ALA A 15 5.87 1.62 -0.53
C ALA A 15 6.31 0.50 -1.47
N LYS A 16 6.20 0.70 -2.77
CA LYS A 16 6.63 -0.30 -3.75
C LYS A 16 8.13 -0.54 -3.66
N GLN A 17 8.91 0.54 -3.52
CA GLN A 17 10.36 0.41 -3.36
C GLN A 17 10.71 -0.41 -2.12
N PHE A 18 10.03 -0.16 -1.00
CA PHE A 18 10.23 -0.93 0.22
C PHE A 18 9.97 -2.41 -0.01
N LEU A 19 8.86 -2.74 -0.67
CA LEU A 19 8.52 -4.13 -0.96
C LEU A 19 9.55 -4.78 -1.89
N ASP A 20 9.98 -4.06 -2.91
CA ASP A 20 10.98 -4.56 -3.87
C ASP A 20 12.32 -4.82 -3.18
N GLU A 21 12.75 -3.92 -2.32
CA GLU A 21 14.01 -4.07 -1.59
C GLU A 21 14.01 -5.26 -0.64
N HIS A 22 12.85 -5.65 -0.16
CA HIS A 22 12.72 -6.80 0.75
C HIS A 22 12.29 -8.08 0.03
N GLY A 23 12.27 -8.06 -1.30
CA GLY A 23 11.95 -9.25 -2.09
C GLY A 23 10.52 -9.73 -1.95
N ILE A 24 9.59 -8.83 -1.64
CA ILE A 24 8.18 -9.18 -1.44
C ILE A 24 7.44 -9.02 -2.77
N GLU A 25 6.80 -10.10 -3.21
CA GLU A 25 6.00 -10.08 -4.41
C GLU A 25 4.61 -9.51 -4.13
N TYR A 26 4.13 -8.71 -5.06
CA TYR A 26 2.81 -8.10 -4.94
C TYR A 26 2.21 -7.84 -6.31
N THR A 27 0.89 -7.71 -6.35
CA THR A 27 0.17 -7.27 -7.55
C THR A 27 -0.16 -5.80 -7.39
N GLU A 28 0.34 -4.99 -8.31
CA GLU A 28 0.03 -3.55 -8.31
C GLU A 28 -1.28 -3.30 -9.05
N ILE A 29 -2.16 -2.52 -8.43
CA ILE A 29 -3.45 -2.16 -9.00
C ILE A 29 -3.52 -0.64 -9.08
N ASP A 30 -3.60 -0.10 -10.31
CA ASP A 30 -3.65 1.33 -10.55
C ASP A 30 -5.10 1.80 -10.44
N VAL A 31 -5.42 2.51 -9.37
CA VAL A 31 -6.80 2.95 -9.12
C VAL A 31 -7.26 4.06 -10.07
N ASP A 32 -6.33 4.75 -10.74
CA ASP A 32 -6.69 5.73 -11.76
C ASP A 32 -7.17 5.07 -13.06
N ARG A 33 -6.77 3.83 -13.30
CA ARG A 33 -7.12 3.10 -14.50
C ARG A 33 -8.16 2.00 -14.27
N ASP A 34 -8.55 1.78 -13.04
CA ASP A 34 -9.47 0.71 -12.67
C ASP A 34 -10.53 1.27 -11.73
N ALA A 35 -11.69 1.58 -12.30
CA ALA A 35 -12.80 2.16 -11.55
C ALA A 35 -13.29 1.24 -10.44
N ALA A 36 -13.29 -0.07 -10.69
CA ALA A 36 -13.70 -1.04 -9.67
C ALA A 36 -12.73 -1.05 -8.50
N ALA A 37 -11.42 -0.96 -8.79
CA ALA A 37 -10.41 -0.88 -7.75
C ALA A 37 -10.54 0.40 -6.92
N SER A 38 -10.80 1.53 -7.58
CA SER A 38 -11.03 2.80 -6.89
C SER A 38 -12.24 2.70 -5.95
N ALA A 39 -13.30 2.05 -6.40
CA ALA A 39 -14.50 1.85 -5.58
C ALA A 39 -14.19 0.93 -4.38
N GLU A 40 -13.35 -0.08 -4.56
CA GLU A 40 -12.94 -0.96 -3.47
C GLU A 40 -12.18 -0.20 -2.39
N VAL A 41 -11.24 0.67 -2.78
CA VAL A 41 -10.51 1.51 -1.83
C VAL A 41 -11.48 2.38 -1.06
N LEU A 42 -12.39 3.04 -1.75
CA LEU A 42 -13.37 3.90 -1.10
C LEU A 42 -14.24 3.12 -0.12
N ARG A 43 -14.67 1.92 -0.51
CA ARG A 43 -15.53 1.07 0.32
C ARG A 43 -14.84 0.62 1.59
N HIS A 44 -13.57 0.21 1.50
CA HIS A 44 -12.83 -0.33 2.65
C HIS A 44 -12.21 0.75 3.54
N VAL A 45 -11.80 1.87 2.94
CA VAL A 45 -11.05 2.91 3.66
C VAL A 45 -11.93 4.11 4.01
N GLY A 46 -13.02 4.31 3.29
CA GLY A 46 -13.91 5.46 3.48
C GLY A 46 -13.48 6.70 2.71
N LYS A 47 -12.37 6.63 2.01
CA LYS A 47 -11.85 7.72 1.18
C LYS A 47 -10.93 7.13 0.13
N ARG A 48 -10.61 7.92 -0.90
CA ARG A 48 -9.70 7.48 -1.97
C ARG A 48 -8.26 7.77 -1.58
N ALA A 49 -7.76 7.04 -0.60
CA ALA A 49 -6.40 7.21 -0.10
C ALA A 49 -5.53 6.05 -0.58
N VAL A 50 -4.41 6.37 -1.20
CA VAL A 50 -3.40 5.41 -1.65
C VAL A 50 -2.04 5.83 -1.11
N PRO A 51 -1.09 4.92 -0.91
CA PRO A 51 -1.17 3.48 -1.15
C PRO A 51 -2.01 2.75 -0.11
N GLN A 52 -2.61 1.63 -0.53
CA GLN A 52 -3.25 0.68 0.38
C GLN A 52 -2.67 -0.69 0.09
N LEU A 53 -2.30 -1.41 1.14
CA LEU A 53 -1.84 -2.79 1.02
C LEU A 53 -2.96 -3.71 1.47
N VAL A 54 -3.17 -4.79 0.72
CA VAL A 54 -4.08 -5.85 1.15
C VAL A 54 -3.24 -7.09 1.41
N ILE A 55 -3.11 -7.44 2.67
CA ILE A 55 -2.28 -8.54 3.16
C ILE A 55 -3.21 -9.60 3.75
N ASP A 56 -3.32 -10.75 3.10
CA ASP A 56 -4.21 -11.84 3.53
C ASP A 56 -5.64 -11.35 3.79
N GLY A 57 -6.14 -10.47 2.92
CA GLY A 57 -7.48 -9.92 3.02
C GLY A 57 -7.63 -8.73 3.95
N GLU A 58 -6.60 -8.36 4.69
CA GLU A 58 -6.63 -7.20 5.57
C GLU A 58 -6.10 -5.96 4.85
N TRP A 59 -6.86 -4.87 4.94
CA TRP A 59 -6.49 -3.59 4.38
C TRP A 59 -5.61 -2.81 5.36
N PHE A 60 -4.49 -2.32 4.88
CA PHE A 60 -3.53 -1.57 5.68
C PHE A 60 -3.05 -0.34 4.92
N GLN A 61 -3.19 0.83 5.54
CA GLN A 61 -2.67 2.08 4.99
C GLN A 61 -1.26 2.29 5.54
N PRO A 62 -0.21 2.16 4.72
CA PRO A 62 1.17 2.14 5.22
C PRO A 62 1.79 3.52 5.40
N TYR A 63 0.97 4.56 5.44
CA TYR A 63 1.48 5.93 5.59
C TYR A 63 0.52 6.76 6.43
N LYS A 64 1.04 7.89 6.95
CA LYS A 64 0.21 8.92 7.55
C LYS A 64 0.57 10.26 6.92
N PRO A 65 -0.45 11.11 6.63
CA PRO A 65 -0.18 12.47 6.13
C PRO A 65 0.78 13.20 7.06
N GLY A 66 1.82 13.80 6.47
CA GLY A 66 2.84 14.52 7.22
C GLY A 66 3.92 13.68 7.86
N ARG A 67 3.78 12.35 7.85
CA ARG A 67 4.79 11.45 8.46
C ARG A 67 5.43 10.51 7.44
N GLY A 68 4.81 10.33 6.27
CA GLY A 68 5.29 9.40 5.26
C GLY A 68 5.01 7.95 5.62
N LEU A 69 5.87 7.05 5.16
CA LEU A 69 5.69 5.62 5.38
C LEU A 69 5.90 5.22 6.82
N LEU A 70 5.07 4.27 7.26
CA LEU A 70 5.12 3.72 8.61
C LEU A 70 5.99 2.46 8.58
N TYR A 71 7.30 2.64 8.55
CA TYR A 71 8.24 1.53 8.36
C TYR A 71 8.13 0.46 9.44
N ASP A 72 8.01 0.86 10.71
CA ASP A 72 7.91 -0.11 11.80
C ASP A 72 6.68 -0.99 11.65
N GLU A 73 5.56 -0.39 11.29
CA GLU A 73 4.32 -1.14 11.08
C GLU A 73 4.41 -2.04 9.86
N LEU A 74 5.11 -1.58 8.80
CA LEU A 74 5.34 -2.41 7.62
C LEU A 74 6.15 -3.65 7.97
N TYR A 75 7.22 -3.49 8.76
CA TYR A 75 8.01 -4.65 9.20
C TYR A 75 7.14 -5.64 9.97
N GLN A 76 6.31 -5.15 10.88
CA GLN A 76 5.44 -6.03 11.68
C GLN A 76 4.38 -6.71 10.83
N LYS A 77 3.69 -5.95 9.98
CA LYS A 77 2.60 -6.48 9.17
C LYS A 77 3.06 -7.50 8.15
N LEU A 78 4.27 -7.31 7.62
CA LEU A 78 4.82 -8.19 6.60
C LEU A 78 5.68 -9.31 7.16
N GLY A 79 5.90 -9.31 8.48
CA GLY A 79 6.71 -10.34 9.12
C GLY A 79 8.18 -10.26 8.73
N ILE A 80 8.69 -9.08 8.40
CA ILE A 80 10.08 -8.88 8.01
C ILE A 80 10.92 -8.65 9.27
N PRO A 81 12.01 -9.41 9.46
CA PRO A 81 12.89 -9.17 10.61
C PRO A 81 13.55 -7.80 10.50
N GLN A 82 13.54 -7.06 11.59
CA GLN A 82 14.33 -5.82 11.69
C GLN A 82 15.74 -6.19 12.14
N ALA A 83 16.71 -5.71 11.38
CA ALA A 83 18.11 -5.97 11.70
C ALA A 83 18.57 -5.16 12.90
#